data_d92b7c6aaf62e72e8ad80ee89c533471
#
_entry.id   d92b7c6aaf62e72e8ad80ee89c533471
#
_cell.length_a   1.000
_cell.length_b   1.000
_cell.length_c   1.000
_cell.angle_alpha   90.00
_cell.angle_beta   90.00
_cell.angle_gamma   90.00
#
_symmetry.space_group_name_H-M   'P 1'
#
loop_
_entity.id
_entity.type
_entity.pdbx_description
1 polymer ?
#
loop_
_entity_poly.entity_id
_entity_poly.type
_entity_poly.pdbx_seq_one_letter_code
_entity_poly.pdbx_strand_id
1 'polypeptide(L)'
;HGATLTQRGETRALEIIRRHRLLETYLVEYLDFSWSEVHAEAERLEHHISELFTDRVATALDEPEVDPHGDPIPRADLRHPGSHEELSLAECDVGETVHVVRVRDRSQEELEYLAASGIRPGALLSITDCAPFGMMTVNIHTEGQQNASESSDTQSLPEQISEAIFVQAQPEAGSETSSEVNKVYE
;
A
#
# COMPACT_ATOMS: atom_id res chain seq x y z
N HIS A 1 -26.36 3.37 -14.42
CA HIS A 1 -25.75 3.08 -15.75
C HIS A 1 -24.28 3.49 -15.64
N GLY A 2 -23.37 2.53 -15.53
CA GLY A 2 -21.93 2.78 -15.53
C GLY A 2 -21.40 2.92 -16.96
N ALA A 3 -20.36 3.72 -17.16
CA ALA A 3 -19.61 3.76 -18.41
C ALA A 3 -18.53 2.65 -18.35
N THR A 4 -18.33 1.96 -19.46
CA THR A 4 -17.24 0.99 -19.63
C THR A 4 -16.21 1.60 -20.56
N LEU A 5 -14.93 1.51 -20.19
CA LEU A 5 -13.85 1.98 -21.05
C LEU A 5 -13.71 1.09 -22.28
N THR A 6 -13.38 1.70 -23.41
CA THR A 6 -12.89 0.95 -24.57
C THR A 6 -11.45 0.53 -24.34
N GLN A 7 -10.94 -0.46 -25.08
CA GLN A 7 -9.53 -0.88 -25.00
C GLN A 7 -8.55 0.30 -25.14
N ARG A 8 -8.84 1.25 -26.03
CA ARG A 8 -8.03 2.48 -26.17
C ARG A 8 -8.13 3.37 -24.92
N GLY A 9 -9.32 3.42 -24.31
CA GLY A 9 -9.54 4.14 -23.04
C GLY A 9 -8.76 3.52 -21.90
N GLU A 10 -8.77 2.20 -21.78
CA GLU A 10 -8.00 1.46 -20.76
C GLU A 10 -6.50 1.70 -20.91
N THR A 11 -5.97 1.57 -22.13
CA THR A 11 -4.55 1.87 -22.40
C THR A 11 -4.19 3.28 -21.95
N ARG A 12 -5.02 4.26 -22.31
CA ARG A 12 -4.77 5.67 -21.94
C ARG A 12 -4.85 5.91 -20.44
N ALA A 13 -5.77 5.25 -19.76
CA ALA A 13 -5.87 5.32 -18.31
C ALA A 13 -4.62 4.74 -17.63
N LEU A 14 -4.14 3.58 -18.08
CA LEU A 14 -2.91 2.96 -17.57
C LEU A 14 -1.66 3.83 -17.79
N GLU A 15 -1.57 4.52 -18.94
CA GLU A 15 -0.48 5.48 -19.19
C GLU A 15 -0.49 6.64 -18.17
N ILE A 16 -1.66 7.19 -17.88
CA ILE A 16 -1.82 8.30 -16.91
C ILE A 16 -1.50 7.79 -15.50
N ILE A 17 -2.08 6.66 -15.10
CA ILE A 17 -1.82 6.03 -13.79
C ILE A 17 -0.32 5.76 -13.59
N ARG A 18 0.36 5.22 -14.62
CA ARG A 18 1.80 4.98 -14.56
C ARG A 18 2.59 6.28 -14.33
N ARG A 19 2.26 7.34 -15.08
CA ARG A 19 2.92 8.65 -14.92
C ARG A 19 2.71 9.21 -13.53
N HIS A 20 1.47 9.20 -13.07
CA HIS A 20 1.07 9.68 -11.76
C HIS A 20 1.90 9.01 -10.66
N ARG A 21 1.83 7.70 -10.56
CA ARG A 21 2.50 6.91 -9.50
C ARG A 21 4.02 6.99 -9.55
N LEU A 22 4.62 7.02 -10.74
CA LEU A 22 6.06 7.27 -10.88
C LEU A 22 6.46 8.68 -10.44
N LEU A 23 5.62 9.69 -10.71
CA LEU A 23 5.85 11.05 -10.24
C LEU A 23 5.78 11.13 -8.72
N GLU A 24 4.75 10.53 -8.10
CA GLU A 24 4.63 10.49 -6.64
C GLU A 24 5.88 9.87 -6.01
N THR A 25 6.31 8.71 -6.51
CA THR A 25 7.52 8.04 -6.01
C THR A 25 8.76 8.93 -6.17
N TYR A 26 8.94 9.55 -7.34
CA TYR A 26 10.08 10.43 -7.60
C TYR A 26 10.07 11.69 -6.72
N LEU A 27 8.92 12.31 -6.55
CA LEU A 27 8.77 13.51 -5.72
C LEU A 27 9.07 13.22 -4.24
N VAL A 28 8.62 12.07 -3.73
CA VAL A 28 8.90 11.66 -2.35
C VAL A 28 10.38 11.30 -2.17
N GLU A 29 10.95 10.46 -3.04
CA GLU A 29 12.29 9.92 -2.84
C GLU A 29 13.41 10.91 -3.14
N TYR A 30 13.22 11.82 -4.09
CA TYR A 30 14.28 12.71 -4.57
C TYR A 30 14.07 14.19 -4.27
N LEU A 31 12.84 14.60 -3.98
CA LEU A 31 12.50 16.01 -3.78
C LEU A 31 11.89 16.30 -2.40
N ASP A 32 11.91 15.32 -1.49
CA ASP A 32 11.45 15.45 -0.10
C ASP A 32 9.98 15.91 0.05
N PHE A 33 9.13 15.61 -0.94
CA PHE A 33 7.69 15.83 -0.77
C PHE A 33 7.15 14.92 0.33
N SER A 34 6.24 15.44 1.13
CA SER A 34 5.57 14.62 2.13
C SER A 34 4.63 13.61 1.48
N TRP A 35 4.49 12.45 2.13
CA TRP A 35 3.59 11.38 1.70
C TRP A 35 2.13 11.83 1.52
N SER A 36 1.67 12.83 2.29
CA SER A 36 0.31 13.34 2.28
C SER A 36 0.05 14.44 1.24
N GLU A 37 1.09 15.15 0.78
CA GLU A 37 0.95 16.28 -0.17
C GLU A 37 1.32 15.94 -1.61
N VAL A 38 2.04 14.82 -1.81
CA VAL A 38 2.64 14.47 -3.11
C VAL A 38 1.61 14.25 -4.22
N HIS A 39 0.43 13.71 -3.87
CA HIS A 39 -0.64 13.43 -4.82
C HIS A 39 -1.06 14.66 -5.63
N ALA A 40 -1.33 15.78 -4.94
CA ALA A 40 -1.75 17.01 -5.59
C ALA A 40 -0.73 17.59 -6.58
N GLU A 41 0.57 17.36 -6.34
CA GLU A 41 1.62 17.80 -7.24
C GLU A 41 1.79 16.85 -8.42
N ALA A 42 1.70 15.53 -8.18
CA ALA A 42 1.73 14.52 -9.23
C ALA A 42 0.57 14.71 -10.23
N GLU A 43 -0.65 14.97 -9.74
CA GLU A 43 -1.83 15.26 -10.56
C GLU A 43 -1.63 16.47 -11.48
N ARG A 44 -0.94 17.51 -11.01
CA ARG A 44 -0.63 18.68 -11.83
C ARG A 44 0.40 18.39 -12.93
N LEU A 45 1.35 17.52 -12.66
CA LEU A 45 2.49 17.25 -13.54
C LEU A 45 2.20 16.17 -14.59
N GLU A 46 1.41 15.13 -14.27
CA GLU A 46 1.20 13.93 -15.09
C GLU A 46 0.76 14.21 -16.54
N HIS A 47 0.02 15.30 -16.74
CA HIS A 47 -0.46 15.70 -18.05
C HIS A 47 0.57 16.50 -18.89
N HIS A 48 1.66 16.93 -18.26
CA HIS A 48 2.66 17.81 -18.86
C HIS A 48 4.00 17.15 -19.12
N ILE A 49 4.25 15.95 -18.60
CA ILE A 49 5.50 15.21 -18.82
C ILE A 49 5.43 14.38 -20.10
N SER A 50 6.59 14.21 -20.74
CA SER A 50 6.73 13.35 -21.92
C SER A 50 6.93 11.90 -21.53
N GLU A 51 6.66 10.98 -22.47
CA GLU A 51 6.94 9.55 -22.32
C GLU A 51 8.43 9.29 -22.01
N LEU A 52 9.34 9.95 -22.73
CA LEU A 52 10.77 9.87 -22.46
C LEU A 52 11.14 10.29 -21.03
N PHE A 53 10.49 11.32 -20.50
CA PHE A 53 10.71 11.74 -19.11
C PHE A 53 10.21 10.65 -18.15
N THR A 54 9.02 10.10 -18.39
CA THR A 54 8.45 9.00 -17.58
C THR A 54 9.37 7.79 -17.53
N ASP A 55 9.94 7.37 -18.67
CA ASP A 55 10.89 6.26 -18.74
C ASP A 55 12.19 6.54 -17.98
N ARG A 56 12.66 7.79 -18.01
CA ARG A 56 13.86 8.19 -17.25
C ARG A 56 13.60 8.19 -15.76
N VAL A 57 12.42 8.63 -15.33
CA VAL A 57 11.99 8.57 -13.93
C VAL A 57 11.91 7.11 -13.47
N ALA A 58 11.24 6.23 -14.22
CA ALA A 58 11.14 4.81 -13.89
C ALA A 58 12.54 4.17 -13.74
N THR A 59 13.46 4.45 -14.67
CA THR A 59 14.83 3.94 -14.59
C THR A 59 15.60 4.52 -13.39
N ALA A 60 15.42 5.79 -13.06
CA ALA A 60 16.08 6.42 -11.91
C ALA A 60 15.62 5.83 -10.58
N LEU A 61 14.37 5.36 -10.53
CA LEU A 61 13.73 4.71 -9.38
C LEU A 61 13.96 3.18 -9.35
N ASP A 62 14.78 2.62 -10.24
CA ASP A 62 15.00 1.16 -10.38
C ASP A 62 13.71 0.37 -10.64
N GLU A 63 12.82 0.90 -11.50
CA GLU A 63 11.55 0.30 -11.93
C GLU A 63 10.65 -0.13 -10.74
N PRO A 64 10.19 0.80 -9.92
CA PRO A 64 9.41 0.48 -8.72
C PRO A 64 8.10 -0.22 -9.07
N GLU A 65 7.68 -1.18 -8.24
CA GLU A 65 6.44 -1.93 -8.43
C GLU A 65 5.22 -1.24 -7.82
N VAL A 66 5.43 -0.42 -6.79
CA VAL A 66 4.40 0.32 -6.05
C VAL A 66 4.81 1.77 -5.84
N ASP A 67 3.83 2.64 -5.68
CA ASP A 67 4.02 4.03 -5.31
C ASP A 67 4.14 4.22 -3.78
N PRO A 68 4.32 5.44 -3.25
CA PRO A 68 4.44 5.68 -1.81
C PRO A 68 3.21 5.28 -0.98
N HIS A 69 2.04 5.16 -1.61
CA HIS A 69 0.79 4.74 -0.96
C HIS A 69 0.56 3.23 -1.03
N GLY A 70 1.44 2.50 -1.71
CA GLY A 70 1.36 1.06 -1.94
C GLY A 70 0.56 0.69 -3.18
N ASP A 71 0.09 1.66 -3.95
CA ASP A 71 -0.67 1.40 -5.17
C ASP A 71 0.25 0.86 -6.28
N PRO A 72 -0.13 -0.23 -6.98
CA PRO A 72 0.74 -0.91 -7.92
C PRO A 72 0.96 -0.10 -9.20
N ILE A 73 2.20 0.15 -9.59
CA ILE A 73 2.58 0.92 -10.77
C ILE A 73 2.42 0.06 -12.04
N PRO A 74 1.62 0.48 -13.05
CA PRO A 74 1.53 -0.22 -14.32
C PRO A 74 2.90 -0.35 -14.98
N ARG A 75 3.22 -1.53 -15.52
CA ARG A 75 4.49 -1.76 -16.21
C ARG A 75 4.59 -0.98 -17.53
N ALA A 76 5.78 -0.90 -18.11
CA ALA A 76 6.01 -0.19 -19.38
C ALA A 76 5.17 -0.77 -20.55
N ASP A 77 4.81 -2.06 -20.51
CA ASP A 77 3.93 -2.71 -21.48
C ASP A 77 2.43 -2.46 -21.21
N LEU A 78 2.12 -1.59 -20.24
CA LEU A 78 0.77 -1.19 -19.81
C LEU A 78 -0.09 -2.39 -19.37
N ARG A 79 0.51 -3.44 -18.87
CA ARG A 79 -0.21 -4.49 -18.19
C ARG A 79 -0.60 -4.03 -16.80
N HIS A 80 -1.82 -4.37 -16.41
CA HIS A 80 -2.26 -4.17 -15.04
C HIS A 80 -1.37 -5.04 -14.15
N PRO A 81 -0.73 -4.49 -13.13
CA PRO A 81 -0.08 -5.31 -12.11
C PRO A 81 -1.15 -6.22 -11.50
N GLY A 82 -0.81 -7.48 -11.26
CA GLY A 82 -1.76 -8.46 -10.74
C GLY A 82 -2.41 -7.95 -9.45
N SER A 83 -3.70 -8.25 -9.27
CA SER A 83 -4.36 -8.03 -7.99
C SER A 83 -3.84 -9.07 -7.01
N HIS A 84 -3.18 -8.64 -5.96
CA HIS A 84 -3.00 -9.47 -4.78
C HIS A 84 -4.35 -9.57 -4.05
N GLU A 85 -4.60 -10.68 -3.35
CA GLU A 85 -5.73 -10.78 -2.43
C GLU A 85 -5.43 -9.84 -1.25
N GLU A 86 -5.91 -8.62 -1.35
CA GLU A 86 -5.84 -7.62 -0.30
C GLU A 86 -7.16 -7.60 0.44
N LEU A 87 -7.12 -7.64 1.76
CA LEU A 87 -8.28 -7.43 2.61
C LEU A 87 -8.30 -5.97 3.07
N SER A 88 -9.48 -5.40 3.19
CA SER A 88 -9.63 -4.14 3.92
C SER A 88 -9.38 -4.40 5.41
N LEU A 89 -8.71 -3.49 6.10
CA LEU A 89 -8.52 -3.59 7.54
C LEU A 89 -9.87 -3.71 8.27
N ALA A 90 -10.94 -3.10 7.74
CA ALA A 90 -12.29 -3.21 8.30
C ALA A 90 -12.88 -4.63 8.25
N GLU A 91 -12.32 -5.53 7.43
CA GLU A 91 -12.76 -6.93 7.31
C GLU A 91 -11.97 -7.88 8.22
N CYS A 92 -10.97 -7.37 8.95
CA CYS A 92 -10.13 -8.17 9.83
C CYS A 92 -10.76 -8.35 11.22
N ASP A 93 -10.45 -9.48 11.87
CA ASP A 93 -10.95 -9.84 13.18
C ASP A 93 -10.02 -9.39 14.33
N VAL A 94 -10.60 -9.25 15.53
CA VAL A 94 -9.84 -8.94 16.75
C VAL A 94 -8.87 -10.08 17.06
N GLY A 95 -7.62 -9.71 17.34
CA GLY A 95 -6.51 -10.62 17.62
C GLY A 95 -5.62 -10.92 16.40
N GLU A 96 -6.03 -10.51 15.21
CA GLU A 96 -5.19 -10.62 14.02
C GLU A 96 -4.05 -9.60 14.04
N THR A 97 -2.94 -9.99 13.42
CA THR A 97 -1.79 -9.11 13.16
C THR A 97 -1.54 -9.10 11.66
N VAL A 98 -1.52 -7.90 11.10
CA VAL A 98 -1.53 -7.68 9.66
C VAL A 98 -0.51 -6.63 9.23
N HIS A 99 0.05 -6.76 8.03
CA HIS A 99 0.87 -5.73 7.41
C HIS A 99 0.03 -4.83 6.53
N VAL A 100 0.20 -3.53 6.68
CA VAL A 100 -0.36 -2.55 5.74
C VAL A 100 0.39 -2.68 4.42
N VAL A 101 -0.33 -2.99 3.35
CA VAL A 101 0.24 -3.08 2.00
C VAL A 101 -0.07 -1.85 1.16
N ARG A 102 -1.23 -1.24 1.42
CA ARG A 102 -1.69 -0.09 0.66
C ARG A 102 -2.65 0.77 1.47
N VAL A 103 -2.60 2.07 1.26
CA VAL A 103 -3.60 3.01 1.74
C VAL A 103 -4.23 3.67 0.54
N ARG A 104 -5.55 3.50 0.36
CA ARG A 104 -6.27 4.15 -0.73
C ARG A 104 -6.10 5.65 -0.62
N ASP A 105 -5.71 6.27 -1.74
CA ASP A 105 -5.59 7.72 -1.81
C ASP A 105 -6.94 8.40 -1.52
N ARG A 106 -6.90 9.30 -0.56
CA ARG A 106 -8.04 10.05 -0.06
C ARG A 106 -7.66 11.51 0.09
N SER A 107 -8.36 12.22 1.01
CA SER A 107 -8.01 13.60 1.29
C SER A 107 -6.63 13.72 1.95
N GLN A 108 -5.95 14.82 1.69
CA GLN A 108 -4.66 15.13 2.33
C GLN A 108 -4.77 15.05 3.87
N GLU A 109 -5.87 15.50 4.45
CA GLU A 109 -6.11 15.46 5.91
C GLU A 109 -6.12 14.03 6.46
N GLU A 110 -6.75 13.08 5.73
CA GLU A 110 -6.78 11.66 6.11
C GLU A 110 -5.37 11.04 6.02
N LEU A 111 -4.62 11.35 4.98
CA LEU A 111 -3.24 10.88 4.81
C LEU A 111 -2.32 11.47 5.88
N GLU A 112 -2.44 12.76 6.22
CA GLU A 112 -1.70 13.40 7.31
C GLU A 112 -2.00 12.71 8.66
N TYR A 113 -3.26 12.42 8.93
CA TYR A 113 -3.67 11.70 10.14
C TYR A 113 -3.05 10.31 10.22
N LEU A 114 -3.11 9.51 9.14
CA LEU A 114 -2.50 8.18 9.08
C LEU A 114 -0.97 8.25 9.23
N ALA A 115 -0.34 9.19 8.55
CA ALA A 115 1.11 9.41 8.63
C ALA A 115 1.56 9.78 10.06
N ALA A 116 0.82 10.67 10.72
CA ALA A 116 1.09 11.08 12.10
C ALA A 116 0.89 9.92 13.10
N SER A 117 -0.03 9.01 12.79
CA SER A 117 -0.28 7.79 13.56
C SER A 117 0.71 6.65 13.26
N GLY A 118 1.63 6.82 12.28
CA GLY A 118 2.57 5.77 11.88
C GLY A 118 1.95 4.68 10.99
N ILE A 119 0.74 4.90 10.45
CA ILE A 119 0.05 3.95 9.57
C ILE A 119 0.40 4.29 8.12
N ARG A 120 1.32 3.51 7.54
CA ARG A 120 1.82 3.63 6.17
C ARG A 120 2.04 2.22 5.59
N PRO A 121 2.20 2.06 4.29
CA PRO A 121 2.65 0.81 3.71
C PRO A 121 3.91 0.28 4.41
N GLY A 122 3.89 -1.01 4.78
CA GLY A 122 4.92 -1.66 5.59
C GLY A 122 4.65 -1.67 7.10
N ALA A 123 3.74 -0.84 7.63
CA ALA A 123 3.42 -0.86 9.05
C ALA A 123 2.78 -2.19 9.48
N LEU A 124 3.13 -2.67 10.66
CA LEU A 124 2.54 -3.85 11.28
C LEU A 124 1.49 -3.40 12.31
N LEU A 125 0.27 -3.90 12.17
CA LEU A 125 -0.87 -3.58 13.02
C LEU A 125 -1.39 -4.82 13.70
N SER A 126 -1.70 -4.73 15.01
CA SER A 126 -2.47 -5.76 15.73
C SER A 126 -3.84 -5.21 16.09
N ILE A 127 -4.90 -5.91 15.69
CA ILE A 127 -6.29 -5.51 15.96
C ILE A 127 -6.63 -5.90 17.40
N THR A 128 -6.95 -4.92 18.24
CA THR A 128 -7.19 -5.15 19.68
C THR A 128 -8.65 -5.06 20.08
N ASP A 129 -9.45 -4.29 19.35
CA ASP A 129 -10.87 -4.13 19.61
C ASP A 129 -11.63 -3.70 18.35
N CYS A 130 -12.89 -4.17 18.23
CA CYS A 130 -13.83 -3.73 17.21
C CYS A 130 -15.11 -3.30 17.94
N ALA A 131 -15.23 -2.01 18.19
CA ALA A 131 -16.37 -1.45 18.87
C ALA A 131 -17.62 -1.39 17.96
N PRO A 132 -18.84 -1.39 18.52
CA PRO A 132 -20.05 -1.12 17.76
C PRO A 132 -19.92 0.17 16.94
N PHE A 133 -20.56 0.21 15.77
CA PHE A 133 -20.53 1.33 14.82
C PHE A 133 -19.21 1.51 14.04
N GLY A 134 -18.43 0.43 13.88
CA GLY A 134 -17.29 0.39 12.96
C GLY A 134 -16.03 1.10 13.47
N MET A 135 -15.91 1.34 14.77
CA MET A 135 -14.66 1.84 15.35
C MET A 135 -13.71 0.68 15.62
N MET A 136 -12.57 0.67 14.98
CA MET A 136 -11.53 -0.34 15.16
C MET A 136 -10.35 0.24 15.94
N THR A 137 -9.85 -0.51 16.91
CA THR A 137 -8.66 -0.14 17.69
C THR A 137 -7.51 -1.04 17.31
N VAL A 138 -6.39 -0.44 16.94
CA VAL A 138 -5.18 -1.13 16.52
C VAL A 138 -3.98 -0.69 17.35
N ASN A 139 -3.06 -1.60 17.59
CA ASN A 139 -1.72 -1.30 18.07
C ASN A 139 -0.77 -1.27 16.88
N ILE A 140 0.03 -0.21 16.78
CA ILE A 140 0.98 0.00 15.70
C ILE A 140 2.37 -0.42 16.21
N HIS A 141 3.01 -1.34 15.49
CA HIS A 141 4.35 -1.81 15.84
C HIS A 141 5.40 -1.03 15.02
N THR A 142 6.33 -0.38 15.71
CA THR A 142 7.45 0.29 15.05
C THR A 142 8.55 -0.73 14.72
N GLU A 143 9.18 -0.63 13.55
CA GLU A 143 10.28 -1.50 13.15
C GLU A 143 11.39 -1.55 14.20
N GLY A 144 11.79 -2.75 14.62
CA GLY A 144 12.83 -3.01 15.63
C GLY A 144 12.34 -3.57 16.95
N GLN A 145 11.04 -3.65 17.21
CA GLN A 145 10.47 -4.21 18.42
C GLN A 145 9.91 -5.62 18.16
N GLN A 146 10.72 -6.65 18.39
CA GLN A 146 10.28 -8.07 18.34
C GLN A 146 9.55 -8.52 19.62
N ASN A 147 9.30 -7.63 20.60
CA ASN A 147 8.65 -7.95 21.85
C ASN A 147 7.42 -7.06 22.08
N ALA A 148 6.27 -7.69 22.22
CA ALA A 148 4.95 -7.09 22.42
C ALA A 148 4.75 -6.25 23.72
N SER A 149 5.81 -5.86 24.42
CA SER A 149 5.74 -5.20 25.74
C SER A 149 6.27 -3.76 25.78
N GLU A 150 6.76 -3.18 24.70
CA GLU A 150 7.30 -1.82 24.74
C GLU A 150 6.56 -0.92 23.77
N SER A 151 5.83 0.06 24.33
CA SER A 151 5.14 1.22 23.73
C SER A 151 4.65 1.04 22.28
N SER A 152 3.64 0.22 22.08
CA SER A 152 2.81 0.27 20.87
C SER A 152 1.89 1.48 20.97
N ASP A 153 1.94 2.36 19.99
CA ASP A 153 0.97 3.43 19.90
C ASP A 153 -0.39 2.83 19.53
N THR A 154 -1.38 3.03 20.42
CA THR A 154 -2.74 2.54 20.21
C THR A 154 -3.55 3.62 19.50
N GLN A 155 -4.19 3.26 18.40
CA GLN A 155 -4.99 4.16 17.58
C GLN A 155 -6.39 3.59 17.38
N SER A 156 -7.41 4.45 17.53
CA SER A 156 -8.80 4.11 17.19
C SER A 156 -9.15 4.73 15.84
N LEU A 157 -9.55 3.88 14.91
CA LEU A 157 -9.83 4.22 13.52
C LEU A 157 -11.34 4.14 13.25
N PRO A 158 -11.96 5.18 12.68
CA PRO A 158 -13.32 5.10 12.17
C PRO A 158 -13.42 4.09 11.01
N GLU A 159 -14.59 3.50 10.80
CA GLU A 159 -14.88 2.54 9.73
C GLU A 159 -14.40 3.02 8.36
N GLN A 160 -14.69 4.27 8.02
CA GLN A 160 -14.27 4.86 6.73
C GLN A 160 -12.75 4.87 6.52
N ILE A 161 -11.97 5.04 7.58
CA ILE A 161 -10.52 5.00 7.54
C ILE A 161 -10.04 3.56 7.45
N SER A 162 -10.62 2.64 8.25
CA SER A 162 -10.27 1.21 8.19
C SER A 162 -10.58 0.59 6.83
N GLU A 163 -11.66 1.00 6.16
CA GLU A 163 -12.00 0.59 4.79
C GLU A 163 -10.99 1.05 3.73
N ALA A 164 -10.23 2.12 4.01
CA ALA A 164 -9.24 2.66 3.08
C ALA A 164 -7.85 2.02 3.23
N ILE A 165 -7.62 1.28 4.31
CA ILE A 165 -6.35 0.61 4.60
C ILE A 165 -6.46 -0.83 4.12
N PHE A 166 -5.58 -1.23 3.20
CA PHE A 166 -5.50 -2.61 2.71
C PHE A 166 -4.32 -3.32 3.35
N VAL A 167 -4.59 -4.55 3.77
CA VAL A 167 -3.66 -5.33 4.57
C VAL A 167 -3.49 -6.75 4.03
N GLN A 168 -2.40 -7.38 4.44
CA GLN A 168 -2.16 -8.81 4.26
C GLN A 168 -1.89 -9.43 5.63
N ALA A 169 -2.41 -10.65 5.84
CA ALA A 169 -2.11 -11.41 7.03
C ALA A 169 -0.60 -11.65 7.13
N GLN A 170 -0.05 -11.55 8.33
CA GLN A 170 1.33 -11.94 8.56
C GLN A 170 1.43 -13.45 8.29
N PRO A 171 2.35 -13.93 7.41
CA PRO A 171 2.54 -15.36 7.25
C PRO A 171 2.93 -15.94 8.62
N GLU A 172 2.17 -16.95 9.08
CA GLU A 172 2.48 -17.64 10.32
C GLU A 172 3.92 -18.14 10.25
N ALA A 173 4.76 -17.69 11.19
CA ALA A 173 6.11 -18.20 11.35
C ALA A 173 6.02 -19.65 11.87
N GLY A 174 5.95 -20.63 10.95
CA GLY A 174 6.01 -22.04 11.32
C GLY A 174 5.11 -22.99 10.54
N SER A 175 5.35 -23.14 9.24
CA SER A 175 5.13 -24.45 8.62
C SER A 175 6.28 -24.76 7.66
N GLU A 176 7.46 -24.96 8.24
CA GLU A 176 8.47 -25.78 7.54
C GLU A 176 7.88 -27.19 7.44
N THR A 177 7.25 -27.48 6.29
CA THR A 177 6.98 -28.86 5.91
C THR A 177 8.31 -29.57 5.74
N SER A 178 8.68 -30.35 6.76
CA SER A 178 9.73 -31.36 6.70
C SER A 178 9.42 -32.30 5.52
N SER A 179 9.99 -32.03 4.37
CA SER A 179 10.15 -33.03 3.32
C SER A 179 11.19 -34.02 3.81
N GLU A 180 10.74 -35.08 4.42
CA GLU A 180 11.57 -36.27 4.63
C GLU A 180 12.11 -36.76 3.29
N VAL A 181 13.37 -36.47 3.06
CA VAL A 181 14.15 -37.15 2.02
C VAL A 181 14.39 -38.58 2.49
N ASN A 182 13.49 -39.46 2.08
CA ASN A 182 13.70 -40.91 2.29
C ASN A 182 14.78 -41.37 1.30
N LYS A 183 16.00 -41.49 1.82
CA LYS A 183 17.15 -42.09 1.16
C LYS A 183 17.00 -43.62 1.23
N VAL A 184 16.53 -44.25 0.18
CA VAL A 184 16.62 -45.71 0.02
C VAL A 184 17.88 -46.01 -0.78
N TYR A 185 18.82 -46.64 -0.11
CA TYR A 185 19.96 -47.34 -0.73
C TYR A 185 19.46 -48.72 -1.19
N GLU A 186 19.58 -49.03 -2.46
CA GLU A 186 20.10 -50.31 -3.00
C GLU A 186 20.59 -50.10 -4.43
#